data_3f387d413741f4a8736ffdef76f4d3fb
#
_entry.id   3f387d413741f4a8736ffdef76f4d3fb
#
_cell.length_a   1.000
_cell.length_b   1.000
_cell.length_c   1.000
_cell.angle_alpha   90.00
_cell.angle_beta   90.00
_cell.angle_gamma   90.00
#
_symmetry.space_group_name_H-M   'P 1'
#
loop_
_entity.id
_entity.type
_entity.pdbx_description
1 polymer ?
#
loop_
_entity_poly.entity_id
_entity_poly.type
_entity_poly.pdbx_seq_one_letter_code
_entity_poly.pdbx_strand_id
1 'polypeptide(L)'
;MRLSVFAGTVCLALAVACSGSKPPTAATPPGATVTAVQIGIAGNATATVVPGDTRQLFAMAAQSDGTSVDVTNLATWQSSAPGSVTVSPSGLVTAAAEGAVDVTATYKNTKGTLRVDVQACAATVSPSTALYNAFGGSAMLTVTVNAPSCRWNARSNQPWFPLAIEPSAPGNGSFTYSLPPNSTTSARTAKVIVSTTNGQTAEHAITEDRPLACSYVTQPEELTFTASGGSGQFTVITTPGDCRWSVINGMGSLGVFVTSGFSGIGNGTIRYTVQAHTRPVEADGFIEVAGQSGLNPNGRHHVVLLKR
;
A
#
# COMPACT_ATOMS: atom_id res chain seq x y z
N MET A 1 -41.90 -38.92 1.34
CA MET A 1 -43.18 -38.87 2.08
C MET A 1 -43.23 -37.58 2.87
N ARG A 2 -44.22 -36.74 2.62
CA ARG A 2 -44.61 -35.44 3.18
C ARG A 2 -43.68 -34.22 2.90
N LEU A 3 -44.06 -33.54 1.84
CA LEU A 3 -43.84 -32.10 1.58
C LEU A 3 -44.47 -31.28 2.72
N SER A 4 -43.69 -30.39 3.32
CA SER A 4 -44.24 -29.28 4.09
C SER A 4 -43.99 -28.00 3.26
N VAL A 5 -45.06 -27.51 2.69
CA VAL A 5 -45.15 -26.24 2.02
C VAL A 5 -45.16 -25.16 3.10
N PHE A 6 -44.05 -24.41 3.24
CA PHE A 6 -44.09 -23.13 3.91
C PHE A 6 -44.44 -22.05 2.90
N ALA A 7 -45.49 -21.33 3.17
CA ALA A 7 -45.96 -20.19 2.42
C ALA A 7 -44.84 -19.13 2.36
N GLY A 8 -44.18 -19.09 1.23
CA GLY A 8 -43.23 -18.03 0.90
C GLY A 8 -44.02 -16.76 0.67
N THR A 9 -43.70 -15.74 1.44
CA THR A 9 -44.05 -14.35 1.16
C THR A 9 -43.58 -14.04 -0.25
N VAL A 10 -44.54 -13.78 -1.14
CA VAL A 10 -44.27 -13.36 -2.50
C VAL A 10 -43.58 -11.99 -2.45
N CYS A 11 -42.28 -11.97 -2.44
CA CYS A 11 -41.52 -10.85 -2.92
C CYS A 11 -41.70 -10.82 -4.45
N LEU A 12 -42.68 -10.07 -4.92
CA LEU A 12 -42.80 -9.77 -6.31
C LEU A 12 -41.60 -8.91 -6.71
N ALA A 13 -40.52 -9.59 -7.11
CA ALA A 13 -39.41 -8.95 -7.77
C ALA A 13 -39.88 -8.46 -9.14
N LEU A 14 -40.41 -7.25 -9.21
CA LEU A 14 -40.46 -6.51 -10.45
C LEU A 14 -39.00 -6.21 -10.83
N ALA A 15 -38.46 -7.05 -11.70
CA ALA A 15 -37.29 -6.70 -12.50
C ALA A 15 -37.71 -5.55 -13.45
N VAL A 16 -37.68 -4.34 -12.95
CA VAL A 16 -37.73 -3.15 -13.79
C VAL A 16 -36.31 -2.93 -14.30
N ALA A 17 -36.11 -3.23 -15.57
CA ALA A 17 -34.96 -2.76 -16.32
C ALA A 17 -34.81 -1.26 -16.10
N CYS A 18 -33.70 -0.80 -15.52
CA CYS A 18 -33.37 0.59 -15.32
C CYS A 18 -33.05 1.26 -16.66
N SER A 19 -34.07 1.73 -17.35
CA SER A 19 -33.99 2.94 -18.13
C SER A 19 -34.59 4.05 -17.26
N GLY A 20 -33.84 5.11 -16.98
CA GLY A 20 -34.09 6.15 -15.98
C GLY A 20 -35.36 7.00 -16.20
N SER A 21 -36.52 6.38 -16.22
CA SER A 21 -37.80 7.06 -16.19
C SER A 21 -38.46 6.75 -14.84
N LYS A 22 -38.71 7.82 -14.08
CA LYS A 22 -39.55 7.86 -12.89
C LYS A 22 -40.88 7.15 -13.20
N PRO A 23 -41.35 6.18 -12.39
CA PRO A 23 -42.67 5.61 -12.59
C PRO A 23 -43.71 6.71 -12.54
N PRO A 24 -44.78 6.68 -13.38
CA PRO A 24 -45.82 7.66 -13.33
C PRO A 24 -46.50 7.65 -11.97
N THR A 25 -46.71 8.83 -11.40
CA THR A 25 -47.46 9.02 -10.16
C THR A 25 -48.90 8.61 -10.40
N ALA A 26 -49.26 7.39 -10.07
CA ALA A 26 -50.66 6.96 -10.19
C ALA A 26 -51.49 7.74 -9.15
N ALA A 27 -52.57 8.38 -9.61
CA ALA A 27 -53.52 9.02 -8.73
C ALA A 27 -54.23 7.95 -7.85
N THR A 28 -54.31 8.18 -6.54
CA THR A 28 -55.05 7.31 -5.62
C THR A 28 -56.49 7.20 -6.00
N PRO A 29 -57.06 5.99 -6.24
CA PRO A 29 -58.47 5.83 -6.49
C PRO A 29 -59.30 6.40 -5.34
N PRO A 30 -60.49 6.99 -5.59
CA PRO A 30 -61.36 7.50 -4.54
C PRO A 30 -61.77 6.36 -3.60
N GLY A 31 -61.43 6.46 -2.32
CA GLY A 31 -61.80 5.50 -1.27
C GLY A 31 -60.70 4.59 -0.76
N ALA A 32 -59.56 4.47 -1.46
CA ALA A 32 -58.44 3.65 -0.96
C ALA A 32 -57.71 4.31 0.21
N THR A 33 -57.48 3.55 1.28
CA THR A 33 -56.75 4.01 2.49
C THR A 33 -55.33 3.46 2.50
N VAL A 34 -54.38 4.24 3.03
CA VAL A 34 -52.98 3.77 3.19
C VAL A 34 -52.92 2.77 4.33
N THR A 35 -52.37 1.58 4.05
CA THR A 35 -52.25 0.49 5.00
C THR A 35 -50.83 0.35 5.52
N ALA A 36 -49.81 0.70 4.74
CA ALA A 36 -48.40 0.66 5.11
C ALA A 36 -47.58 1.69 4.31
N VAL A 37 -46.47 2.17 4.87
CA VAL A 37 -45.42 2.89 4.15
C VAL A 37 -44.14 2.06 4.26
N GLN A 38 -43.51 1.79 3.09
CA GLN A 38 -42.26 1.09 3.01
C GLN A 38 -41.19 2.03 2.46
N ILE A 39 -40.01 2.01 3.09
CA ILE A 39 -38.85 2.79 2.62
C ILE A 39 -37.90 1.84 1.92
N GLY A 40 -37.51 2.21 0.72
CA GLY A 40 -36.47 1.54 -0.05
C GLY A 40 -35.30 2.49 -0.36
N ILE A 41 -34.20 1.91 -0.81
CA ILE A 41 -33.02 2.64 -1.25
C ILE A 41 -32.92 2.54 -2.76
N ALA A 42 -32.68 3.67 -3.44
CA ALA A 42 -32.54 3.70 -4.90
C ALA A 42 -31.30 2.90 -5.35
N GLY A 43 -31.45 2.09 -6.38
CA GLY A 43 -30.43 1.16 -6.83
C GLY A 43 -30.27 -0.05 -5.88
N ASN A 44 -29.23 -0.84 -6.06
CA ASN A 44 -28.90 -1.97 -5.18
C ASN A 44 -28.01 -1.56 -3.99
N ALA A 45 -28.16 -0.33 -3.50
CA ALA A 45 -27.35 0.20 -2.41
C ALA A 45 -27.80 -0.37 -1.07
N THR A 46 -26.84 -0.47 -0.13
CA THR A 46 -27.12 -0.88 1.26
C THR A 46 -27.46 0.33 2.13
N ALA A 47 -28.11 0.09 3.26
CA ALA A 47 -28.34 1.08 4.29
C ALA A 47 -27.09 1.38 5.14
N THR A 48 -25.99 0.70 4.87
CA THR A 48 -24.69 0.96 5.48
C THR A 48 -23.97 2.03 4.68
N VAL A 49 -23.53 3.08 5.33
CA VAL A 49 -22.85 4.27 4.77
C VAL A 49 -21.70 4.68 5.65
N VAL A 50 -20.86 5.59 5.17
CA VAL A 50 -19.81 6.25 5.98
C VAL A 50 -20.06 7.77 6.00
N PRO A 51 -19.48 8.53 6.94
CA PRO A 51 -19.59 9.98 6.97
C PRO A 51 -19.19 10.62 5.63
N GLY A 52 -20.05 11.51 5.11
CA GLY A 52 -19.92 12.13 3.79
C GLY A 52 -20.72 11.43 2.69
N ASP A 53 -21.20 10.22 2.92
CA ASP A 53 -22.05 9.52 1.95
C ASP A 53 -23.45 10.13 1.87
N THR A 54 -24.03 10.02 0.69
CA THR A 54 -25.45 10.32 0.45
C THR A 54 -26.17 9.11 -0.10
N ARG A 55 -27.45 8.95 0.25
CA ARG A 55 -28.33 7.90 -0.30
C ARG A 55 -29.69 8.46 -0.60
N GLN A 56 -30.20 8.18 -1.80
CA GLN A 56 -31.58 8.51 -2.15
C GLN A 56 -32.49 7.41 -1.65
N LEU A 57 -33.40 7.75 -0.75
CA LEU A 57 -34.49 6.89 -0.32
C LEU A 57 -35.74 7.19 -1.13
N PHE A 58 -36.61 6.19 -1.21
CA PHE A 58 -37.97 6.35 -1.73
C PHE A 58 -38.97 5.75 -0.76
N ALA A 59 -40.17 6.29 -0.73
CA ALA A 59 -41.26 5.81 0.11
C ALA A 59 -42.43 5.35 -0.78
N MET A 60 -42.87 4.09 -0.55
CA MET A 60 -44.02 3.49 -1.24
C MET A 60 -45.15 3.29 -0.23
N ALA A 61 -46.31 3.85 -0.53
CA ALA A 61 -47.50 3.64 0.26
C ALA A 61 -48.36 2.52 -0.35
N ALA A 62 -48.50 1.42 0.41
CA ALA A 62 -49.47 0.37 0.09
C ALA A 62 -50.86 0.81 0.45
N GLN A 63 -51.85 0.48 -0.38
CA GLN A 63 -53.25 0.90 -0.21
C GLN A 63 -54.15 -0.33 0.01
N SER A 64 -55.34 -0.08 0.56
CA SER A 64 -56.32 -1.12 0.88
C SER A 64 -56.89 -1.85 -0.35
N ASP A 65 -56.75 -1.27 -1.52
CA ASP A 65 -57.14 -1.88 -2.82
C ASP A 65 -56.03 -2.73 -3.46
N GLY A 66 -54.91 -2.93 -2.76
CA GLY A 66 -53.78 -3.69 -3.23
C GLY A 66 -52.79 -2.90 -4.12
N THR A 67 -53.05 -1.63 -4.41
CA THR A 67 -52.13 -0.78 -5.16
C THR A 67 -51.01 -0.21 -4.31
N SER A 68 -49.90 0.19 -4.94
CA SER A 68 -48.79 0.86 -4.29
C SER A 68 -48.45 2.15 -5.02
N VAL A 69 -48.24 3.23 -4.27
CA VAL A 69 -48.03 4.59 -4.83
C VAL A 69 -46.72 5.15 -4.29
N ASP A 70 -45.90 5.72 -5.17
CA ASP A 70 -44.71 6.47 -4.77
C ASP A 70 -45.12 7.76 -4.07
N VAL A 71 -44.78 7.88 -2.79
CA VAL A 71 -45.09 9.02 -1.94
C VAL A 71 -43.80 9.73 -1.46
N THR A 72 -42.70 9.48 -2.11
CA THR A 72 -41.35 10.00 -1.71
C THR A 72 -41.37 11.51 -1.49
N ASN A 73 -41.97 12.27 -2.38
CA ASN A 73 -42.06 13.73 -2.30
C ASN A 73 -43.29 14.24 -1.53
N LEU A 74 -44.15 13.33 -1.10
CA LEU A 74 -45.40 13.64 -0.38
C LEU A 74 -45.29 13.28 1.11
N ALA A 75 -44.35 12.41 1.45
CA ALA A 75 -44.11 11.97 2.81
C ALA A 75 -43.32 13.05 3.60
N THR A 76 -43.60 13.11 4.89
CA THR A 76 -42.75 13.88 5.82
C THR A 76 -41.62 12.97 6.30
N TRP A 77 -40.38 13.36 6.00
CA TRP A 77 -39.20 12.63 6.39
C TRP A 77 -38.61 13.15 7.70
N GLN A 78 -38.18 12.24 8.58
CA GLN A 78 -37.54 12.56 9.85
C GLN A 78 -36.39 11.59 10.12
N SER A 79 -35.31 12.11 10.72
CA SER A 79 -34.20 11.33 11.27
C SER A 79 -34.33 11.29 12.79
N SER A 80 -34.06 10.14 13.40
CA SER A 80 -34.01 10.00 14.86
C SER A 80 -32.79 10.69 15.49
N ALA A 81 -31.71 10.90 14.68
CA ALA A 81 -30.48 11.59 15.10
C ALA A 81 -29.98 12.51 13.98
N PRO A 82 -30.52 13.75 13.85
CA PRO A 82 -30.15 14.67 12.77
C PRO A 82 -28.69 15.10 12.78
N GLY A 83 -27.99 14.98 13.90
CA GLY A 83 -26.54 15.24 14.00
C GLY A 83 -25.67 14.16 13.32
N SER A 84 -26.19 12.94 13.21
CA SER A 84 -25.47 11.83 12.54
C SER A 84 -25.97 11.58 11.12
N VAL A 85 -27.28 11.71 10.90
CA VAL A 85 -27.89 11.52 9.58
C VAL A 85 -28.97 12.59 9.38
N THR A 86 -28.85 13.37 8.33
CA THR A 86 -29.93 14.26 7.88
C THR A 86 -30.71 13.61 6.75
N VAL A 87 -31.98 13.97 6.61
CA VAL A 87 -32.83 13.58 5.48
C VAL A 87 -33.57 14.78 4.92
N SER A 88 -33.50 14.97 3.62
CA SER A 88 -34.21 16.05 2.93
C SER A 88 -35.70 15.73 2.73
N PRO A 89 -36.55 16.73 2.43
CA PRO A 89 -37.96 16.49 2.10
C PRO A 89 -38.16 15.57 0.87
N SER A 90 -37.16 15.41 0.01
CA SER A 90 -37.18 14.50 -1.15
C SER A 90 -36.61 13.11 -0.83
N GLY A 91 -36.30 12.80 0.46
CA GLY A 91 -35.74 11.51 0.86
C GLY A 91 -34.24 11.34 0.63
N LEU A 92 -33.49 12.43 0.35
CA LEU A 92 -32.03 12.35 0.24
C LEU A 92 -31.43 12.35 1.66
N VAL A 93 -30.80 11.24 2.01
CA VAL A 93 -30.04 11.05 3.26
C VAL A 93 -28.62 11.55 3.06
N THR A 94 -28.07 12.23 4.08
CA THR A 94 -26.66 12.59 4.17
C THR A 94 -26.13 12.14 5.52
N ALA A 95 -25.09 11.30 5.52
CA ALA A 95 -24.41 10.82 6.72
C ALA A 95 -23.34 11.83 7.15
N ALA A 96 -23.33 12.20 8.43
CA ALA A 96 -22.40 13.16 9.00
C ALA A 96 -21.52 12.56 10.09
N ALA A 97 -22.06 11.69 10.96
CA ALA A 97 -21.33 11.07 12.05
C ALA A 97 -21.76 9.62 12.25
N GLU A 98 -20.87 8.82 12.83
CA GLU A 98 -21.08 7.41 13.11
C GLU A 98 -22.28 7.16 14.00
N GLY A 99 -22.93 6.03 13.79
CA GLY A 99 -24.05 5.56 14.58
C GLY A 99 -25.15 4.94 13.75
N ALA A 100 -26.09 4.31 14.42
CA ALA A 100 -27.26 3.72 13.82
C ALA A 100 -28.44 4.66 13.99
N VAL A 101 -29.07 5.04 12.90
CA VAL A 101 -30.11 6.07 12.86
C VAL A 101 -31.33 5.56 12.14
N ASP A 102 -32.51 5.73 12.74
CA ASP A 102 -33.78 5.42 12.11
C ASP A 102 -34.28 6.63 11.31
N VAL A 103 -34.48 6.42 10.01
CA VAL A 103 -35.13 7.39 9.10
C VAL A 103 -36.57 6.97 8.90
N THR A 104 -37.49 7.87 9.21
CA THR A 104 -38.94 7.65 9.14
C THR A 104 -39.57 8.49 8.04
N ALA A 105 -40.39 7.86 7.20
CA ALA A 105 -41.30 8.53 6.26
C ALA A 105 -42.73 8.40 6.77
N THR A 106 -43.45 9.52 6.88
CA THR A 106 -44.85 9.57 7.31
C THR A 106 -45.72 10.10 6.17
N TYR A 107 -46.72 9.31 5.77
CA TYR A 107 -47.71 9.71 4.80
C TYR A 107 -49.11 9.31 5.27
N LYS A 108 -50.07 10.27 5.26
CA LYS A 108 -51.46 10.07 5.74
C LYS A 108 -51.51 9.34 7.10
N ASN A 109 -50.72 9.80 8.09
CA ASN A 109 -50.60 9.21 9.44
C ASN A 109 -50.01 7.80 9.51
N THR A 110 -49.61 7.20 8.41
CA THR A 110 -48.92 5.90 8.36
C THR A 110 -47.43 6.11 8.25
N LYS A 111 -46.66 5.38 9.07
CA LYS A 111 -45.18 5.51 9.14
C LYS A 111 -44.50 4.28 8.57
N GLY A 112 -43.40 4.52 7.85
CA GLY A 112 -42.39 3.52 7.51
C GLY A 112 -41.06 3.94 8.11
N THR A 113 -40.24 3.00 8.53
CA THR A 113 -38.90 3.27 9.11
C THR A 113 -37.85 2.41 8.43
N LEU A 114 -36.72 3.02 8.14
CA LEU A 114 -35.52 2.36 7.66
C LEU A 114 -34.34 2.70 8.58
N ARG A 115 -33.62 1.68 9.05
CA ARG A 115 -32.38 1.87 9.78
C ARG A 115 -31.23 2.14 8.83
N VAL A 116 -30.50 3.21 9.07
CA VAL A 116 -29.26 3.59 8.40
C VAL A 116 -28.12 3.42 9.38
N ASP A 117 -27.15 2.59 9.03
CA ASP A 117 -25.96 2.36 9.85
C ASP A 117 -24.77 3.14 9.27
N VAL A 118 -24.35 4.19 9.98
CA VAL A 118 -23.18 4.99 9.61
C VAL A 118 -21.95 4.40 10.31
N GLN A 119 -21.08 3.80 9.52
CA GLN A 119 -19.84 3.17 9.99
C GLN A 119 -18.65 4.11 9.82
N ALA A 120 -17.60 3.91 10.64
CA ALA A 120 -16.33 4.57 10.45
C ALA A 120 -15.72 4.25 9.09
N CYS A 121 -15.02 5.21 8.49
CA CYS A 121 -14.08 4.91 7.42
C CYS A 121 -12.92 4.10 8.01
N ALA A 122 -12.79 2.86 7.59
CA ALA A 122 -11.66 2.00 7.96
C ALA A 122 -10.74 1.80 6.76
N ALA A 123 -9.44 1.75 7.03
CA ALA A 123 -8.42 1.46 6.03
C ALA A 123 -7.61 0.22 6.44
N THR A 124 -7.11 -0.49 5.45
CA THR A 124 -6.06 -1.50 5.61
C THR A 124 -4.92 -1.18 4.67
N VAL A 125 -3.71 -1.60 5.02
CA VAL A 125 -2.51 -1.40 4.20
C VAL A 125 -1.83 -2.74 3.93
N SER A 126 -1.40 -2.95 2.69
CA SER A 126 -0.72 -4.17 2.27
C SER A 126 0.52 -3.84 1.41
N PRO A 127 1.65 -4.50 1.71
CA PRO A 127 1.91 -5.38 2.84
C PRO A 127 1.86 -4.65 4.19
N SER A 128 1.63 -5.36 5.30
CA SER A 128 1.62 -4.77 6.65
C SER A 128 3.02 -4.61 7.25
N THR A 129 4.02 -5.30 6.69
CA THR A 129 5.41 -5.25 7.14
C THR A 129 6.38 -5.28 5.98
N ALA A 130 7.58 -4.74 6.17
CA ALA A 130 8.70 -4.88 5.25
C ALA A 130 10.03 -4.96 6.02
N LEU A 131 10.94 -5.76 5.47
CA LEU A 131 12.31 -5.91 5.97
C LEU A 131 13.27 -5.40 4.90
N TYR A 132 14.19 -4.56 5.29
CA TYR A 132 15.24 -4.02 4.43
C TYR A 132 16.60 -4.30 5.01
N ASN A 133 17.57 -4.54 4.14
CA ASN A 133 18.96 -4.45 4.53
C ASN A 133 19.37 -2.97 4.70
N ALA A 134 20.57 -2.72 5.16
CA ALA A 134 21.07 -1.37 5.43
C ALA A 134 21.13 -0.41 4.22
N PHE A 135 20.93 -0.90 3.01
CA PHE A 135 20.97 -0.07 1.80
C PHE A 135 19.62 0.62 1.50
N GLY A 136 18.61 0.34 2.33
CA GLY A 136 17.27 0.86 2.09
C GLY A 136 16.59 0.19 0.91
N GLY A 137 15.69 0.91 0.26
CA GLY A 137 14.96 0.41 -0.89
C GLY A 137 13.64 1.11 -1.11
N SER A 138 12.86 0.61 -2.04
CA SER A 138 11.53 1.15 -2.33
C SER A 138 10.49 0.04 -2.34
N ALA A 139 9.29 0.36 -1.92
CA ALA A 139 8.13 -0.54 -2.05
C ALA A 139 6.86 0.24 -2.35
N MET A 140 5.93 -0.45 -2.97
CA MET A 140 4.56 0.02 -3.19
C MET A 140 3.66 -0.50 -2.07
N LEU A 141 2.86 0.39 -1.48
CA LEU A 141 1.80 0.05 -0.56
C LEU A 141 0.44 0.24 -1.24
N THR A 142 -0.44 -0.72 -1.00
CA THR A 142 -1.84 -0.64 -1.40
C THR A 142 -2.68 -0.34 -0.17
N VAL A 143 -3.54 0.66 -0.28
CA VAL A 143 -4.52 1.04 0.74
C VAL A 143 -5.90 0.61 0.26
N THR A 144 -6.59 -0.17 1.09
CA THR A 144 -7.97 -0.58 0.84
C THR A 144 -8.87 0.02 1.92
N VAL A 145 -9.96 0.63 1.51
CA VAL A 145 -10.94 1.24 2.40
C VAL A 145 -12.28 0.52 2.31
N ASN A 146 -13.08 0.57 3.37
CA ASN A 146 -14.37 -0.11 3.46
C ASN A 146 -15.51 0.59 2.69
N ALA A 147 -15.30 1.82 2.19
CA ALA A 147 -16.27 2.52 1.37
C ALA A 147 -15.58 3.42 0.33
N PRO A 148 -16.15 3.56 -0.89
CA PRO A 148 -15.50 4.32 -1.96
C PRO A 148 -15.43 5.83 -1.72
N SER A 149 -16.18 6.36 -0.76
CA SER A 149 -16.13 7.77 -0.34
C SER A 149 -15.05 8.07 0.69
N CYS A 150 -14.49 7.03 1.35
CA CYS A 150 -13.45 7.18 2.34
C CYS A 150 -12.18 7.80 1.73
N ARG A 151 -11.65 8.82 2.42
CA ARG A 151 -10.35 9.43 2.10
C ARG A 151 -9.34 9.06 3.16
N TRP A 152 -8.09 9.03 2.76
CA TRP A 152 -6.97 8.72 3.64
C TRP A 152 -5.76 9.58 3.31
N ASN A 153 -4.84 9.68 4.26
CA ASN A 153 -3.48 10.20 4.08
C ASN A 153 -2.48 9.19 4.62
N ALA A 154 -1.20 9.36 4.31
CA ALA A 154 -0.15 8.53 4.86
C ALA A 154 1.05 9.36 5.30
N ARG A 155 1.62 9.03 6.45
CA ARG A 155 2.80 9.70 7.01
C ARG A 155 3.75 8.69 7.63
N SER A 156 5.03 9.03 7.64
CA SER A 156 6.02 8.33 8.45
C SER A 156 5.98 8.83 9.89
N ASN A 157 6.29 7.93 10.82
CA ASN A 157 6.50 8.28 12.23
C ASN A 157 7.97 8.66 12.54
N GLN A 158 8.85 8.70 11.53
CA GLN A 158 10.28 8.91 11.72
C GLN A 158 10.80 10.08 10.88
N PRO A 159 11.56 11.03 11.47
CA PRO A 159 12.11 12.17 10.74
C PRO A 159 13.17 11.79 9.70
N TRP A 160 13.90 10.67 9.91
CA TRP A 160 14.90 10.18 8.97
C TRP A 160 14.29 9.49 7.73
N PHE A 161 12.98 9.24 7.76
CA PHE A 161 12.21 8.69 6.65
C PHE A 161 11.02 9.62 6.37
N PRO A 162 11.24 10.78 5.74
CA PRO A 162 10.16 11.72 5.49
C PRO A 162 9.19 11.17 4.44
N LEU A 163 7.96 10.96 4.86
CA LEU A 163 6.85 10.56 4.00
C LEU A 163 5.62 11.36 4.41
N ALA A 164 5.03 12.05 3.46
CA ALA A 164 3.74 12.71 3.61
C ALA A 164 2.97 12.55 2.30
N ILE A 165 1.87 11.82 2.35
CA ILE A 165 0.91 11.70 1.26
C ILE A 165 -0.31 12.49 1.69
N GLU A 166 -0.61 13.55 0.97
CA GLU A 166 -1.78 14.38 1.21
C GLU A 166 -3.07 13.56 0.99
N PRO A 167 -4.23 14.04 1.45
CA PRO A 167 -5.48 13.31 1.33
C PRO A 167 -5.69 12.80 -0.08
N SER A 168 -5.85 11.49 -0.21
CA SER A 168 -6.04 10.80 -1.49
C SER A 168 -7.34 11.23 -2.18
N ALA A 169 -7.51 10.87 -3.43
CA ALA A 169 -8.84 10.69 -4.00
C ALA A 169 -9.63 9.69 -3.13
N PRO A 170 -10.98 9.79 -3.10
CA PRO A 170 -11.77 8.83 -2.34
C PRO A 170 -11.56 7.40 -2.87
N GLY A 171 -11.68 6.43 -1.98
CA GLY A 171 -11.59 5.01 -2.30
C GLY A 171 -10.20 4.40 -2.11
N ASN A 172 -10.04 3.23 -2.70
CA ASN A 172 -8.78 2.49 -2.67
C ASN A 172 -7.68 3.22 -3.43
N GLY A 173 -6.44 3.01 -3.04
CA GLY A 173 -5.30 3.62 -3.70
C GLY A 173 -3.99 2.91 -3.43
N SER A 174 -2.93 3.41 -4.04
CA SER A 174 -1.57 2.94 -3.82
C SER A 174 -0.59 4.08 -3.92
N PHE A 175 0.55 3.94 -3.26
CA PHE A 175 1.68 4.85 -3.36
C PHE A 175 3.00 4.10 -3.14
N THR A 176 4.07 4.68 -3.64
CA THR A 176 5.42 4.15 -3.44
C THR A 176 6.15 5.02 -2.43
N TYR A 177 6.90 4.38 -1.55
CA TYR A 177 7.87 5.06 -0.70
C TYR A 177 9.29 4.59 -1.01
N SER A 178 10.27 5.42 -0.64
CA SER A 178 11.69 5.10 -0.74
C SER A 178 12.34 5.29 0.62
N LEU A 179 13.01 4.24 1.10
CA LEU A 179 13.71 4.22 2.38
C LEU A 179 15.18 4.56 2.14
N PRO A 180 15.72 5.62 2.76
CA PRO A 180 17.13 5.96 2.64
C PRO A 180 18.01 4.93 3.36
N PRO A 181 19.28 4.74 2.91
CA PRO A 181 20.20 3.81 3.58
C PRO A 181 20.37 4.11 5.06
N ASN A 182 20.49 3.05 5.86
CA ASN A 182 20.83 3.14 7.29
C ASN A 182 22.33 3.33 7.44
N SER A 183 22.76 4.52 7.80
CA SER A 183 24.17 4.81 8.10
C SER A 183 24.52 4.68 9.59
N THR A 184 23.59 4.23 10.42
CA THR A 184 23.82 4.07 11.87
C THR A 184 24.39 2.69 12.20
N THR A 185 24.97 2.54 13.37
CA THR A 185 25.53 1.26 13.83
C THR A 185 24.50 0.26 14.36
N SER A 186 23.22 0.63 14.36
CA SER A 186 22.12 -0.20 14.86
C SER A 186 21.02 -0.35 13.81
N ALA A 187 20.31 -1.46 13.87
CA ALA A 187 19.06 -1.60 13.12
C ALA A 187 18.06 -0.53 13.58
N ARG A 188 17.21 -0.07 12.66
CA ARG A 188 16.20 0.95 12.94
C ARG A 188 14.82 0.54 12.43
N THR A 189 13.82 1.14 13.03
CA THR A 189 12.43 0.85 12.67
C THR A 189 11.69 2.13 12.32
N ALA A 190 10.72 1.99 11.44
CA ALA A 190 9.78 3.05 11.08
C ALA A 190 8.38 2.45 10.90
N LYS A 191 7.38 3.33 10.87
CA LYS A 191 6.02 2.99 10.48
C LYS A 191 5.53 3.98 9.44
N VAL A 192 4.86 3.47 8.43
CA VAL A 192 3.94 4.28 7.63
C VAL A 192 2.57 4.16 8.26
N ILE A 193 2.01 5.28 8.68
CA ILE A 193 0.68 5.38 9.30
C ILE A 193 -0.27 5.95 8.26
N VAL A 194 -1.22 5.12 7.84
CA VAL A 194 -2.34 5.53 6.99
C VAL A 194 -3.49 5.93 7.90
N SER A 195 -3.98 7.14 7.78
CA SER A 195 -5.07 7.69 8.60
C SER A 195 -6.25 8.06 7.72
N THR A 196 -7.45 7.66 8.11
CA THR A 196 -8.71 8.06 7.47
C THR A 196 -9.20 9.39 8.02
N THR A 197 -10.14 10.03 7.35
CA THR A 197 -10.69 11.34 7.72
C THR A 197 -11.34 11.39 9.09
N ASN A 198 -11.81 10.25 9.60
CA ASN A 198 -12.39 10.12 10.96
C ASN A 198 -11.39 9.56 11.99
N GLY A 199 -10.10 9.57 11.68
CA GLY A 199 -9.02 9.25 12.63
C GLY A 199 -8.71 7.77 12.82
N GLN A 200 -9.36 6.85 12.10
CA GLN A 200 -8.97 5.44 12.09
C GLN A 200 -7.61 5.29 11.40
N THR A 201 -6.77 4.38 11.89
CA THR A 201 -5.41 4.19 11.37
C THR A 201 -5.12 2.75 11.00
N ALA A 202 -4.27 2.60 9.96
CA ALA A 202 -3.63 1.34 9.60
C ALA A 202 -2.12 1.55 9.50
N GLU A 203 -1.33 0.56 9.88
CA GLU A 203 0.12 0.68 9.96
C GLU A 203 0.83 -0.32 9.05
N HIS A 204 1.88 0.14 8.41
CA HIS A 204 2.89 -0.68 7.76
C HIS A 204 4.19 -0.54 8.53
N ALA A 205 4.66 -1.63 9.13
CA ALA A 205 5.87 -1.63 9.94
C ALA A 205 7.11 -1.93 9.07
N ILE A 206 8.15 -1.15 9.25
CA ILE A 206 9.42 -1.28 8.55
C ILE A 206 10.52 -1.59 9.55
N THR A 207 11.32 -2.59 9.25
CA THR A 207 12.59 -2.85 9.93
C THR A 207 13.70 -2.74 8.91
N GLU A 208 14.72 -1.98 9.21
CA GLU A 208 15.91 -1.84 8.39
C GLU A 208 17.15 -2.22 9.21
N ASP A 209 17.92 -3.16 8.67
CA ASP A 209 19.11 -3.65 9.34
C ASP A 209 20.19 -2.57 9.44
N ARG A 210 21.13 -2.80 10.35
CA ARG A 210 22.36 -2.03 10.41
C ARG A 210 23.28 -2.38 9.25
N PRO A 211 24.18 -1.48 8.83
CA PRO A 211 25.28 -1.84 7.96
C PRO A 211 26.08 -2.96 8.61
N LEU A 212 26.30 -4.03 7.88
CA LEU A 212 27.20 -5.07 8.31
C LEU A 212 28.63 -4.54 8.21
N ALA A 213 29.44 -4.79 9.21
CA ALA A 213 30.89 -4.56 9.13
C ALA A 213 31.45 -5.62 8.19
N CYS A 214 31.62 -5.27 6.93
CA CYS A 214 32.17 -6.16 5.91
C CYS A 214 33.69 -6.27 6.09
N SER A 215 34.22 -7.47 6.13
CA SER A 215 35.65 -7.74 5.97
C SER A 215 35.90 -8.41 4.63
N TYR A 216 37.04 -8.12 4.05
CA TYR A 216 37.47 -8.61 2.74
C TYR A 216 38.83 -9.24 2.86
N VAL A 217 38.96 -10.49 2.41
CA VAL A 217 40.22 -11.22 2.35
C VAL A 217 40.43 -11.62 0.88
N THR A 218 41.66 -11.51 0.41
CA THR A 218 42.05 -11.94 -0.93
C THR A 218 42.85 -13.25 -0.85
N GLN A 219 42.56 -14.19 -1.74
CA GLN A 219 43.26 -15.47 -1.74
C GLN A 219 43.56 -15.92 -3.19
N PRO A 220 44.85 -16.13 -3.54
CA PRO A 220 46.01 -15.87 -2.70
C PRO A 220 46.21 -14.40 -2.38
N GLU A 221 46.88 -14.08 -1.26
CA GLU A 221 47.17 -12.69 -0.89
C GLU A 221 48.20 -12.05 -1.83
N GLU A 222 49.11 -12.86 -2.38
CA GLU A 222 50.21 -12.43 -3.24
C GLU A 222 50.39 -13.33 -4.45
N LEU A 223 50.75 -12.72 -5.57
CA LEU A 223 51.28 -13.40 -6.75
C LEU A 223 52.50 -12.66 -7.29
N THR A 224 53.52 -13.44 -7.64
CA THR A 224 54.79 -12.96 -8.18
C THR A 224 54.89 -13.26 -9.67
N PHE A 225 55.34 -12.30 -10.45
CA PHE A 225 55.51 -12.41 -11.92
C PHE A 225 56.94 -12.14 -12.31
N THR A 226 57.45 -12.93 -13.23
CA THR A 226 58.74 -12.69 -13.92
C THR A 226 58.63 -11.54 -14.90
N ALA A 227 59.73 -11.09 -15.46
CA ALA A 227 59.79 -10.05 -16.48
C ALA A 227 58.96 -10.34 -17.76
N SER A 228 58.62 -11.62 -17.99
CA SER A 228 57.71 -11.99 -19.12
C SER A 228 56.28 -11.62 -18.93
N GLY A 229 55.90 -11.21 -17.70
CA GLY A 229 54.52 -10.95 -17.35
C GLY A 229 53.68 -12.21 -17.25
N GLY A 230 52.36 -12.09 -17.42
CA GLY A 230 51.45 -13.25 -17.37
C GLY A 230 50.02 -12.86 -16.97
N SER A 231 49.26 -13.86 -16.60
CA SER A 231 47.89 -13.66 -16.09
C SER A 231 47.79 -14.17 -14.68
N GLY A 232 47.08 -13.40 -13.81
CA GLY A 232 46.80 -13.74 -12.43
C GLY A 232 45.34 -13.74 -12.13
N GLN A 233 44.98 -14.40 -11.04
CA GLN A 233 43.65 -14.31 -10.47
C GLN A 233 43.72 -14.47 -8.95
N PHE A 234 42.77 -13.85 -8.27
CA PHE A 234 42.56 -14.10 -6.85
C PHE A 234 41.05 -14.08 -6.54
N THR A 235 40.70 -14.70 -5.44
CA THR A 235 39.33 -14.72 -4.94
C THR A 235 39.18 -13.68 -3.84
N VAL A 236 38.13 -12.90 -3.91
CA VAL A 236 37.64 -12.06 -2.80
C VAL A 236 36.75 -12.94 -1.95
N ILE A 237 37.05 -13.01 -0.66
CA ILE A 237 36.23 -13.69 0.34
C ILE A 237 35.66 -12.60 1.25
N THR A 238 34.33 -12.57 1.38
CA THR A 238 33.64 -11.56 2.17
C THR A 238 33.02 -12.19 3.41
N THR A 239 33.06 -11.47 4.51
CA THR A 239 32.35 -11.86 5.73
C THR A 239 31.62 -10.63 6.28
N PRO A 240 30.28 -10.71 6.36
CA PRO A 240 29.40 -11.78 5.88
C PRO A 240 29.32 -11.88 4.34
N GLY A 241 28.70 -12.96 3.85
CA GLY A 241 28.69 -13.34 2.44
C GLY A 241 27.84 -12.49 1.48
N ASP A 242 27.19 -11.42 1.96
CA ASP A 242 26.37 -10.49 1.18
C ASP A 242 27.00 -9.11 1.01
N CYS A 243 28.26 -8.97 1.44
CA CYS A 243 29.03 -7.73 1.30
C CYS A 243 29.28 -7.37 -0.16
N ARG A 244 29.02 -6.13 -0.52
CA ARG A 244 29.35 -5.58 -1.84
C ARG A 244 30.78 -5.06 -1.89
N TRP A 245 31.42 -5.24 -3.00
CA TRP A 245 32.78 -4.77 -3.21
C TRP A 245 33.01 -4.28 -4.65
N SER A 246 34.02 -3.45 -4.81
CA SER A 246 34.54 -2.99 -6.09
C SER A 246 36.07 -2.98 -6.05
N VAL A 247 36.67 -3.10 -7.22
CA VAL A 247 38.12 -3.11 -7.39
C VAL A 247 38.65 -1.72 -7.62
N ILE A 248 39.71 -1.38 -6.90
CA ILE A 248 40.57 -0.23 -7.16
C ILE A 248 41.93 -0.75 -7.64
N ASN A 249 42.24 -0.51 -8.92
CA ASN A 249 43.54 -0.90 -9.49
C ASN A 249 44.43 0.34 -9.62
N GLY A 250 45.35 0.50 -8.67
CA GLY A 250 46.39 1.54 -8.69
C GLY A 250 47.62 1.19 -9.51
N MET A 251 47.71 0.00 -10.10
CA MET A 251 48.92 -0.55 -10.70
C MET A 251 49.02 -0.40 -12.24
N GLY A 252 48.13 0.34 -12.87
CA GLY A 252 48.15 0.51 -14.34
C GLY A 252 49.50 1.06 -14.88
N SER A 253 50.15 1.93 -14.15
CA SER A 253 51.48 2.45 -14.48
C SER A 253 52.59 1.40 -14.40
N LEU A 254 52.34 0.31 -13.69
CA LEU A 254 53.23 -0.87 -13.60
C LEU A 254 52.90 -1.95 -14.64
N GLY A 255 51.92 -1.73 -15.51
CA GLY A 255 51.50 -2.67 -16.52
C GLY A 255 50.59 -3.78 -16.03
N VAL A 256 49.91 -3.57 -14.89
CA VAL A 256 48.93 -4.53 -14.33
C VAL A 256 47.52 -4.03 -14.60
N PHE A 257 46.71 -4.83 -15.26
CA PHE A 257 45.35 -4.47 -15.68
C PHE A 257 44.35 -5.55 -15.27
N VAL A 258 43.33 -5.14 -14.51
CA VAL A 258 42.19 -6.01 -14.22
C VAL A 258 41.37 -6.24 -15.49
N THR A 259 41.06 -7.48 -15.79
CA THR A 259 40.37 -7.92 -17.02
C THR A 259 38.93 -8.36 -16.73
N SER A 260 38.63 -8.83 -15.52
CA SER A 260 37.28 -9.19 -15.12
C SER A 260 37.14 -9.17 -13.58
N GLY A 261 35.90 -9.17 -13.10
CA GLY A 261 35.62 -9.12 -11.67
C GLY A 261 35.81 -7.73 -11.06
N PHE A 262 35.36 -6.67 -11.74
CA PHE A 262 35.51 -5.28 -11.28
C PHE A 262 34.66 -4.95 -10.06
N SER A 263 33.60 -5.72 -9.80
CA SER A 263 32.73 -5.57 -8.62
C SER A 263 31.92 -6.85 -8.39
N GLY A 264 31.37 -7.00 -7.19
CA GLY A 264 30.55 -8.15 -6.85
C GLY A 264 29.78 -8.00 -5.54
N ILE A 265 29.00 -9.04 -5.22
CA ILE A 265 28.34 -9.24 -3.94
C ILE A 265 28.76 -10.62 -3.45
N GLY A 266 29.18 -10.72 -2.19
CA GLY A 266 29.70 -11.97 -1.66
C GLY A 266 31.07 -12.31 -2.23
N ASN A 267 31.40 -13.61 -2.19
CA ASN A 267 32.67 -14.08 -2.73
C ASN A 267 32.72 -13.93 -4.26
N GLY A 268 33.88 -13.61 -4.79
CA GLY A 268 34.06 -13.42 -6.22
C GLY A 268 35.49 -13.58 -6.67
N THR A 269 35.71 -13.76 -7.98
CA THR A 269 37.05 -13.92 -8.56
C THR A 269 37.39 -12.71 -9.43
N ILE A 270 38.58 -12.16 -9.19
CA ILE A 270 39.17 -11.06 -9.97
C ILE A 270 40.26 -11.66 -10.84
N ARG A 271 40.28 -11.32 -12.13
CA ARG A 271 41.32 -11.69 -13.07
C ARG A 271 42.04 -10.45 -13.58
N TYR A 272 43.33 -10.57 -13.74
CA TYR A 272 44.20 -9.50 -14.25
C TYR A 272 45.31 -10.02 -15.11
N THR A 273 45.92 -9.12 -15.88
CA THR A 273 47.10 -9.39 -16.67
C THR A 273 48.26 -8.49 -16.27
N VAL A 274 49.44 -9.02 -16.35
CA VAL A 274 50.71 -8.30 -16.13
C VAL A 274 51.44 -8.27 -17.47
N GLN A 275 51.75 -7.06 -17.96
CA GLN A 275 52.50 -6.90 -19.20
C GLN A 275 53.98 -7.27 -19.00
N ALA A 276 54.61 -7.81 -20.05
CA ALA A 276 56.05 -8.00 -20.06
C ALA A 276 56.78 -6.67 -19.86
N HIS A 277 57.84 -6.70 -19.09
CA HIS A 277 58.60 -5.49 -18.74
C HIS A 277 60.11 -5.73 -18.71
N THR A 278 60.88 -4.66 -18.78
CA THR A 278 62.34 -4.63 -18.78
C THR A 278 62.92 -3.89 -17.59
N ARG A 279 62.21 -3.94 -16.44
CA ARG A 279 62.58 -3.18 -15.22
C ARG A 279 63.88 -3.78 -14.65
N PRO A 280 64.84 -2.94 -14.31
CA PRO A 280 66.10 -3.39 -13.70
C PRO A 280 66.00 -3.64 -12.17
N VAL A 281 64.89 -3.27 -11.59
CA VAL A 281 64.59 -3.43 -10.18
C VAL A 281 63.20 -4.05 -10.02
N GLU A 282 63.00 -4.70 -8.91
CA GLU A 282 61.68 -5.20 -8.50
C GLU A 282 60.74 -4.06 -8.28
N ALA A 283 59.48 -4.28 -8.58
CA ALA A 283 58.38 -3.35 -8.30
C ALA A 283 57.20 -4.16 -7.76
N ASP A 284 56.43 -3.53 -6.90
CA ASP A 284 55.25 -4.15 -6.32
C ASP A 284 54.15 -3.14 -6.05
N GLY A 285 52.99 -3.65 -5.74
CA GLY A 285 51.84 -2.86 -5.40
C GLY A 285 50.62 -3.72 -5.13
N PHE A 286 49.48 -3.05 -4.98
CA PHE A 286 48.25 -3.72 -4.59
C PHE A 286 47.11 -3.48 -5.59
N ILE A 287 46.35 -4.55 -5.84
CA ILE A 287 44.98 -4.45 -6.32
C ILE A 287 44.09 -4.45 -5.08
N GLU A 288 43.40 -3.34 -4.81
CA GLU A 288 42.58 -3.17 -3.63
C GLU A 288 41.12 -3.54 -3.91
N VAL A 289 40.48 -4.13 -2.92
CA VAL A 289 39.03 -4.41 -2.91
C VAL A 289 38.40 -3.50 -1.88
N ALA A 290 37.62 -2.51 -2.35
CA ALA A 290 36.94 -1.56 -1.51
C ALA A 290 35.48 -1.94 -1.28
N GLY A 291 35.03 -1.87 -0.02
CA GLY A 291 33.62 -2.01 0.34
C GLY A 291 32.86 -0.70 0.20
N GLN A 292 31.56 -0.76 -0.01
CA GLN A 292 30.69 0.40 -0.15
C GLN A 292 30.51 1.22 1.14
N SER A 293 30.82 0.68 2.30
CA SER A 293 30.51 1.32 3.58
C SER A 293 31.54 2.34 4.08
N GLY A 294 32.66 2.51 3.39
CA GLY A 294 33.75 3.42 3.87
C GLY A 294 34.34 3.06 5.24
N LEU A 295 33.84 2.04 5.90
CA LEU A 295 34.12 1.64 7.28
C LEU A 295 35.01 0.40 7.37
N ASN A 296 35.91 0.16 6.32
CA ASN A 296 37.04 -0.71 6.54
C ASN A 296 36.94 -2.24 6.45
N PRO A 297 38.05 -2.99 6.52
CA PRO A 297 39.28 -2.77 5.80
C PRO A 297 39.25 -3.35 4.41
N ASN A 298 39.83 -2.63 3.45
CA ASN A 298 40.01 -3.08 2.09
C ASN A 298 40.82 -4.38 2.08
N GLY A 299 40.33 -5.41 1.38
CA GLY A 299 41.14 -6.54 1.01
C GLY A 299 42.21 -6.07 0.03
N ARG A 300 43.43 -6.57 0.19
CA ARG A 300 44.53 -6.21 -0.69
C ARG A 300 45.16 -7.48 -1.27
N HIS A 301 45.34 -7.50 -2.57
CA HIS A 301 46.09 -8.53 -3.27
C HIS A 301 47.41 -7.92 -3.73
N HIS A 302 48.50 -8.47 -3.25
CA HIS A 302 49.84 -8.01 -3.55
C HIS A 302 50.33 -8.60 -4.86
N VAL A 303 50.85 -7.78 -5.74
CA VAL A 303 51.44 -8.17 -7.01
C VAL A 303 52.93 -7.77 -7.01
N VAL A 304 53.81 -8.74 -7.10
CA VAL A 304 55.26 -8.55 -7.13
C VAL A 304 55.78 -8.79 -8.54
N LEU A 305 56.52 -7.84 -9.06
CA LEU A 305 57.16 -7.88 -10.41
C LEU A 305 58.66 -8.04 -10.23
N LEU A 306 59.19 -9.21 -10.52
CA LEU A 306 60.60 -9.47 -10.41
C LEU A 306 61.38 -8.70 -11.46
N LYS A 307 62.59 -8.29 -11.10
CA LYS A 307 63.54 -7.70 -12.06
C LYS A 307 63.85 -8.65 -13.22
N ARG A 308 64.21 -8.09 -14.37
CA ARG A 308 64.72 -8.85 -15.51
C ARG A 308 66.14 -9.32 -15.23
#